data_8975b4ce7f307463715f2dbe7ad1450d
#
_entry.id   8975b4ce7f307463715f2dbe7ad1450d
#
_cell.length_a   1.000
_cell.length_b   1.000
_cell.length_c   1.000
_cell.angle_alpha   90.00
_cell.angle_beta   90.00
_cell.angle_gamma   90.00
#
_symmetry.space_group_name_H-M   'P 1'
#
loop_
_entity.id
_entity.type
_entity.pdbx_description
1 polymer ?
#
loop_
_entity_poly.entity_id
_entity_poly.type
_entity_poly.pdbx_seq_one_letter_code
_entity_poly.pdbx_strand_id
1 'polypeptide(L)'
;MATLRSPPTRLIPPAILITAALLLTLLLAGGLHPPPPNHTHLHATSHLHSTVAAATARHCSGTLYPSLCFSSLLSIPNLSAKSLPDIITAVVNQTSSAVRSTYHNCSSISRGQPHLDSLQRYALSDCLELLESSLDQLHLAVKDLRRTSSATCHSELITILSAAITNQYTCLDGFAFVTGHIHIRHFIEAYIVHIYRLLSNVLAMSKKIPVPPANSAGEVFDDRKLLQTKTPGGLTANLVVAKDGSGNFTTVTEAVAAAPNNSATRFVIYIKAGGYFENVEVGKNKINLMFVGDGIGQTVIKASRNVVDGWTTFRSATVG
;
A
#
# COMPACT_ATOMS: atom_id res chain seq x y z
N MET A 1 2.96 -50.22 -33.33
CA MET A 1 4.23 -50.73 -32.76
C MET A 1 5.26 -49.60 -32.94
N ALA A 2 5.52 -48.82 -31.89
CA ALA A 2 6.56 -47.82 -31.86
C ALA A 2 7.45 -48.10 -30.66
N THR A 3 8.68 -48.47 -30.94
CA THR A 3 9.71 -48.89 -29.97
C THR A 3 10.30 -47.68 -29.26
N LEU A 4 10.17 -47.64 -27.95
CA LEU A 4 10.83 -46.69 -27.06
C LEU A 4 12.33 -47.02 -26.97
N ARG A 5 13.19 -46.10 -27.42
CA ARG A 5 14.63 -46.11 -27.21
C ARG A 5 14.96 -45.41 -25.87
N SER A 6 15.61 -46.16 -24.97
CA SER A 6 16.22 -45.68 -23.72
C SER A 6 17.50 -44.84 -24.03
N PRO A 7 17.79 -43.77 -23.23
CA PRO A 7 19.02 -42.98 -23.41
C PRO A 7 20.27 -43.76 -22.88
N PRO A 8 21.46 -43.49 -23.45
CA PRO A 8 22.69 -44.15 -23.06
C PRO A 8 23.22 -43.66 -21.70
N THR A 9 23.53 -44.57 -20.82
CA THR A 9 24.25 -44.35 -19.56
C THR A 9 25.70 -43.95 -19.86
N ARG A 10 26.09 -42.73 -19.48
CA ARG A 10 27.49 -42.27 -19.55
C ARG A 10 28.28 -42.89 -18.36
N LEU A 11 29.18 -43.80 -18.66
CA LEU A 11 30.18 -44.32 -17.73
C LEU A 11 31.23 -43.24 -17.41
N ILE A 12 31.44 -42.97 -16.11
CA ILE A 12 32.46 -42.03 -15.62
C ILE A 12 33.83 -42.72 -15.76
N PRO A 13 34.86 -42.08 -16.36
CA PRO A 13 36.15 -42.69 -16.56
C PRO A 13 36.87 -42.96 -15.22
N PRO A 14 37.58 -44.05 -15.05
CA PRO A 14 38.18 -44.49 -13.78
C PRO A 14 39.29 -43.55 -13.25
N ALA A 15 39.81 -42.64 -14.07
CA ALA A 15 40.82 -41.67 -13.66
C ALA A 15 40.33 -40.65 -12.62
N ILE A 16 39.02 -40.35 -12.56
CA ILE A 16 38.46 -39.38 -11.61
C ILE A 16 38.29 -40.00 -10.20
N LEU A 17 38.11 -41.31 -10.10
CA LEU A 17 37.96 -41.99 -8.81
C LEU A 17 39.30 -42.15 -8.06
N ILE A 18 40.43 -42.20 -8.77
CA ILE A 18 41.77 -42.37 -8.16
C ILE A 18 42.27 -41.05 -7.57
N THR A 19 41.96 -39.91 -8.16
CA THR A 19 42.36 -38.60 -7.64
C THR A 19 41.59 -38.20 -6.38
N ALA A 20 40.33 -38.63 -6.26
CA ALA A 20 39.51 -38.36 -5.06
C ALA A 20 39.99 -39.18 -3.85
N ALA A 21 40.43 -40.42 -4.07
CA ALA A 21 40.95 -41.27 -2.98
C ALA A 21 42.32 -40.82 -2.46
N LEU A 22 43.19 -40.28 -3.32
CA LEU A 22 44.50 -39.75 -2.92
C LEU A 22 44.40 -38.40 -2.16
N LEU A 23 43.41 -37.55 -2.46
CA LEU A 23 43.16 -36.31 -1.71
C LEU A 23 42.59 -36.59 -0.32
N LEU A 24 41.81 -37.65 -0.15
CA LEU A 24 41.23 -37.99 1.15
C LEU A 24 42.29 -38.59 2.12
N THR A 25 43.29 -39.29 1.62
CA THR A 25 44.37 -39.85 2.45
C THR A 25 45.41 -38.80 2.89
N LEU A 26 45.63 -37.75 2.11
CA LEU A 26 46.49 -36.62 2.48
C LEU A 26 45.90 -35.74 3.56
N LEU A 27 44.56 -35.65 3.67
CA LEU A 27 43.86 -34.90 4.71
C LEU A 27 43.84 -35.64 6.08
N LEU A 28 44.06 -36.94 6.10
CA LEU A 28 44.07 -37.76 7.33
C LEU A 28 45.48 -37.91 7.95
N ALA A 29 46.55 -37.52 7.27
CA ALA A 29 47.95 -37.67 7.74
C ALA A 29 48.55 -36.36 8.30
N GLY A 30 47.90 -35.21 8.14
CA GLY A 30 48.32 -33.92 8.70
C GLY A 30 47.69 -33.69 10.07
N GLY A 31 48.30 -34.22 11.13
CA GLY A 31 47.87 -33.97 12.50
C GLY A 31 48.10 -32.49 12.94
N LEU A 32 47.30 -31.59 12.43
CA LEU A 32 47.12 -30.25 13.02
C LEU A 32 45.88 -30.32 13.93
N HIS A 33 46.09 -30.47 15.21
CA HIS A 33 45.03 -30.24 16.20
C HIS A 33 44.52 -28.83 16.03
N PRO A 34 43.22 -28.60 15.74
CA PRO A 34 42.65 -27.28 15.80
C PRO A 34 42.75 -26.77 17.25
N PRO A 35 43.05 -25.48 17.48
CA PRO A 35 43.02 -24.92 18.84
C PRO A 35 41.60 -25.12 19.39
N PRO A 36 41.43 -25.32 20.70
CA PRO A 36 40.12 -25.48 21.31
C PRO A 36 39.24 -24.27 20.96
N PRO A 37 37.95 -24.51 20.57
CA PRO A 37 37.07 -23.40 20.24
C PRO A 37 36.95 -22.49 21.45
N ASN A 38 37.22 -21.20 21.22
CA ASN A 38 37.01 -20.18 22.23
C ASN A 38 35.54 -20.16 22.62
N HIS A 39 35.19 -20.77 23.73
CA HIS A 39 33.80 -20.90 24.23
C HIS A 39 33.10 -19.55 24.47
N THR A 40 33.85 -18.45 24.55
CA THR A 40 33.31 -17.09 24.66
C THR A 40 32.59 -16.59 23.42
N HIS A 41 33.01 -16.99 22.22
CA HIS A 41 32.33 -16.61 20.97
C HIS A 41 31.01 -17.35 20.71
N LEU A 42 30.92 -18.62 21.12
CA LEU A 42 29.68 -19.41 20.97
C LEU A 42 28.55 -18.93 21.88
N HIS A 43 28.88 -18.50 23.10
CA HIS A 43 27.87 -17.94 24.00
C HIS A 43 27.37 -16.56 23.55
N ALA A 44 28.23 -15.70 23.00
CA ALA A 44 27.83 -14.37 22.51
C ALA A 44 26.89 -14.45 21.30
N THR A 45 27.15 -15.37 20.36
CA THR A 45 26.29 -15.58 19.19
C THR A 45 24.94 -16.20 19.56
N SER A 46 24.90 -17.17 20.48
CA SER A 46 23.65 -17.79 20.94
C SER A 46 22.76 -16.80 21.71
N HIS A 47 23.32 -15.95 22.54
CA HIS A 47 22.61 -14.87 23.24
C HIS A 47 22.07 -13.82 22.26
N LEU A 48 22.83 -13.42 21.25
CA LEU A 48 22.41 -12.46 20.25
C LEU A 48 21.24 -13.02 19.40
N HIS A 49 21.30 -14.27 18.96
CA HIS A 49 20.21 -14.94 18.27
C HIS A 49 18.95 -15.05 19.14
N SER A 50 19.09 -15.38 20.42
CA SER A 50 17.96 -15.45 21.36
C SER A 50 17.31 -14.10 21.59
N THR A 51 18.10 -13.01 21.74
CA THR A 51 17.56 -11.65 21.94
C THR A 51 16.85 -11.11 20.71
N VAL A 52 17.40 -11.33 19.51
CA VAL A 52 16.77 -10.94 18.24
C VAL A 52 15.47 -11.71 18.02
N ALA A 53 15.45 -13.02 18.26
CA ALA A 53 14.23 -13.83 18.15
C ALA A 53 13.14 -13.38 19.12
N ALA A 54 13.49 -13.09 20.39
CA ALA A 54 12.53 -12.59 21.38
C ALA A 54 11.99 -11.19 21.03
N ALA A 55 12.84 -10.28 20.54
CA ALA A 55 12.42 -8.96 20.08
C ALA A 55 11.47 -9.08 18.89
N THR A 56 11.79 -9.91 17.90
CA THR A 56 10.97 -10.15 16.72
C THR A 56 9.61 -10.74 17.11
N ALA A 57 9.57 -11.75 17.99
CA ALA A 57 8.35 -12.36 18.47
C ALA A 57 7.42 -11.34 19.15
N ARG A 58 7.96 -10.44 19.95
CA ARG A 58 7.20 -9.36 20.62
C ARG A 58 6.57 -8.39 19.62
N HIS A 59 7.32 -7.96 18.62
CA HIS A 59 6.80 -7.01 17.62
C HIS A 59 5.78 -7.65 16.69
N CYS A 60 5.96 -8.94 16.33
CA CYS A 60 5.06 -9.68 15.45
C CYS A 60 3.85 -10.29 16.18
N SER A 61 3.82 -10.29 17.52
CA SER A 61 2.65 -10.73 18.29
C SER A 61 1.39 -9.96 17.86
N GLY A 62 0.29 -10.66 17.60
CA GLY A 62 -0.99 -10.04 17.19
C GLY A 62 -1.02 -9.51 15.75
N THR A 63 -0.01 -9.78 14.93
CA THR A 63 -0.10 -9.54 13.47
C THR A 63 -0.84 -10.70 12.80
N LEU A 64 -1.54 -10.42 11.69
CA LEU A 64 -2.26 -11.45 10.92
C LEU A 64 -1.33 -12.35 10.11
N TYR A 65 -0.13 -11.87 9.78
CA TYR A 65 0.85 -12.59 8.98
C TYR A 65 2.19 -12.70 9.73
N PRO A 66 2.24 -13.47 10.83
CA PRO A 66 3.40 -13.49 11.73
C PRO A 66 4.68 -13.98 11.04
N SER A 67 4.63 -14.99 10.17
CA SER A 67 5.80 -15.49 9.44
C SER A 67 6.41 -14.41 8.53
N LEU A 68 5.58 -13.66 7.82
CA LEU A 68 6.04 -12.54 6.98
C LEU A 68 6.58 -11.39 7.84
N CYS A 69 5.94 -11.07 8.95
CA CYS A 69 6.44 -10.11 9.91
C CYS A 69 7.84 -10.52 10.40
N PHE A 70 8.00 -11.77 10.80
CA PHE A 70 9.27 -12.30 11.28
C PHE A 70 10.37 -12.15 10.23
N SER A 71 10.15 -12.60 9.00
CA SER A 71 11.12 -12.49 7.91
C SER A 71 11.47 -11.02 7.59
N SER A 72 10.49 -10.11 7.60
CA SER A 72 10.71 -8.68 7.38
C SER A 72 11.58 -8.07 8.47
N LEU A 73 11.36 -8.41 9.75
CA LEU A 73 12.15 -7.87 10.84
C LEU A 73 13.57 -8.44 10.89
N LEU A 74 13.77 -9.72 10.57
CA LEU A 74 15.10 -10.34 10.55
C LEU A 74 16.04 -9.68 9.52
N SER A 75 15.51 -9.07 8.47
CA SER A 75 16.31 -8.33 7.48
C SER A 75 16.78 -6.95 7.95
N ILE A 76 16.30 -6.48 9.12
CA ILE A 76 16.65 -5.16 9.65
C ILE A 76 17.96 -5.27 10.47
N PRO A 77 19.02 -4.54 10.09
CA PRO A 77 20.26 -4.56 10.86
C PRO A 77 20.06 -3.91 12.22
N ASN A 78 20.72 -4.46 13.25
CA ASN A 78 20.68 -3.96 14.63
C ASN A 78 19.26 -3.80 15.21
N LEU A 79 18.36 -4.74 14.92
CA LEU A 79 16.95 -4.71 15.29
C LEU A 79 16.75 -4.46 16.80
N SER A 80 17.53 -5.11 17.66
CA SER A 80 17.41 -5.01 19.12
C SER A 80 17.72 -3.63 19.69
N ALA A 81 18.46 -2.80 18.95
CA ALA A 81 18.82 -1.43 19.35
C ALA A 81 17.86 -0.36 18.80
N LYS A 82 16.87 -0.75 17.99
CA LYS A 82 15.95 0.19 17.34
C LYS A 82 14.67 0.41 18.15
N SER A 83 14.17 1.64 18.09
CA SER A 83 12.83 1.95 18.60
C SER A 83 11.74 1.32 17.76
N LEU A 84 10.54 1.13 18.31
CA LEU A 84 9.40 0.59 17.55
C LEU A 84 9.05 1.46 16.32
N PRO A 85 9.01 2.81 16.37
CA PRO A 85 8.84 3.65 15.19
C PRO A 85 9.92 3.45 14.11
N ASP A 86 11.19 3.25 14.51
CA ASP A 86 12.28 3.00 13.54
C ASP A 86 12.13 1.64 12.86
N ILE A 87 11.72 0.62 13.63
CA ILE A 87 11.42 -0.72 13.10
C ILE A 87 10.27 -0.63 12.09
N ILE A 88 9.18 0.03 12.45
CA ILE A 88 8.03 0.22 11.56
C ILE A 88 8.45 0.99 10.30
N THR A 89 9.24 2.06 10.45
CA THR A 89 9.79 2.82 9.32
C THR A 89 10.58 1.93 8.36
N ALA A 90 11.40 1.02 8.89
CA ALA A 90 12.16 0.08 8.05
C ALA A 90 11.22 -0.85 7.26
N VAL A 91 10.17 -1.39 7.89
CA VAL A 91 9.18 -2.26 7.21
C VAL A 91 8.35 -1.46 6.20
N VAL A 92 7.98 -0.20 6.49
CA VAL A 92 7.32 0.71 5.54
C VAL A 92 8.19 0.93 4.30
N ASN A 93 9.50 1.11 4.47
CA ASN A 93 10.43 1.26 3.36
C ASN A 93 10.55 -0.02 2.52
N GLN A 94 10.57 -1.20 3.16
CA GLN A 94 10.51 -2.50 2.45
C GLN A 94 9.20 -2.61 1.66
N THR A 95 8.07 -2.25 2.26
CA THR A 95 6.76 -2.24 1.61
C THR A 95 6.75 -1.28 0.43
N SER A 96 7.30 -0.08 0.56
CA SER A 96 7.43 0.89 -0.54
C SER A 96 8.24 0.33 -1.70
N SER A 97 9.29 -0.45 -1.42
CA SER A 97 10.08 -1.12 -2.47
C SER A 97 9.26 -2.19 -3.19
N ALA A 98 8.45 -2.97 -2.46
CA ALA A 98 7.54 -3.95 -3.05
C ALA A 98 6.47 -3.27 -3.93
N VAL A 99 5.89 -2.16 -3.47
CA VAL A 99 4.92 -1.37 -4.26
C VAL A 99 5.54 -0.85 -5.55
N ARG A 100 6.76 -0.26 -5.51
CA ARG A 100 7.47 0.21 -6.71
C ARG A 100 7.73 -0.91 -7.69
N SER A 101 8.21 -2.06 -7.22
CA SER A 101 8.46 -3.23 -8.08
C SER A 101 7.16 -3.68 -8.77
N THR A 102 6.06 -3.75 -8.02
CA THR A 102 4.74 -4.11 -8.55
C THR A 102 4.23 -3.08 -9.56
N TYR A 103 4.40 -1.78 -9.30
CA TYR A 103 4.08 -0.71 -10.24
C TYR A 103 4.82 -0.90 -11.57
N HIS A 104 6.13 -1.16 -11.53
CA HIS A 104 6.92 -1.40 -12.74
C HIS A 104 6.45 -2.63 -13.50
N ASN A 105 6.10 -3.72 -12.80
CA ASN A 105 5.56 -4.93 -13.41
C ASN A 105 4.21 -4.66 -14.10
N CYS A 106 3.27 -4.00 -13.42
CA CYS A 106 1.98 -3.63 -13.99
C CYS A 106 2.15 -2.68 -15.20
N SER A 107 3.04 -1.70 -15.11
CA SER A 107 3.36 -0.77 -16.19
C SER A 107 3.96 -1.48 -17.41
N SER A 108 4.80 -2.50 -17.18
CA SER A 108 5.37 -3.33 -18.26
C SER A 108 4.31 -4.17 -18.96
N ILE A 109 3.36 -4.75 -18.21
CA ILE A 109 2.22 -5.48 -18.77
C ILE A 109 1.37 -4.54 -19.63
N SER A 110 1.03 -3.37 -19.11
CA SER A 110 0.20 -2.37 -19.81
C SER A 110 0.82 -1.96 -21.15
N ARG A 111 2.14 -1.80 -21.23
CA ARG A 111 2.86 -1.43 -22.45
C ARG A 111 3.11 -2.60 -23.40
N GLY A 112 3.31 -3.79 -22.87
CA GLY A 112 3.71 -4.98 -23.64
C GLY A 112 2.55 -5.80 -24.22
N GLN A 113 1.31 -5.48 -23.87
CA GLN A 113 0.12 -6.25 -24.29
C GLN A 113 -0.82 -5.40 -25.16
N PRO A 114 -0.62 -5.37 -26.50
CA PRO A 114 -1.43 -4.53 -27.40
C PRO A 114 -2.89 -5.00 -27.53
N HIS A 115 -3.19 -6.24 -27.15
CA HIS A 115 -4.51 -6.87 -27.31
C HIS A 115 -5.38 -6.83 -26.05
N LEU A 116 -5.06 -5.99 -25.07
CA LEU A 116 -5.92 -5.81 -23.90
C LEU A 116 -7.27 -5.21 -24.32
N ASP A 117 -8.35 -5.76 -23.81
CA ASP A 117 -9.68 -5.14 -23.93
C ASP A 117 -9.77 -3.85 -23.09
N SER A 118 -10.87 -3.11 -23.24
CA SER A 118 -11.06 -1.83 -22.54
C SER A 118 -11.09 -2.00 -21.02
N LEU A 119 -11.75 -3.04 -20.51
CA LEU A 119 -11.88 -3.29 -19.08
C LEU A 119 -10.52 -3.67 -18.46
N GLN A 120 -9.71 -4.48 -19.16
CA GLN A 120 -8.36 -4.83 -18.76
C GLN A 120 -7.45 -3.59 -18.69
N ARG A 121 -7.54 -2.71 -19.66
CA ARG A 121 -6.79 -1.44 -19.67
C ARG A 121 -7.21 -0.55 -18.52
N TYR A 122 -8.50 -0.42 -18.24
CA TYR A 122 -8.98 0.33 -17.09
C TYR A 122 -8.48 -0.28 -15.78
N ALA A 123 -8.63 -1.59 -15.58
CA ALA A 123 -8.19 -2.27 -14.38
C ALA A 123 -6.67 -2.10 -14.12
N LEU A 124 -5.84 -2.19 -15.18
CA LEU A 124 -4.40 -1.93 -15.07
C LEU A 124 -4.10 -0.46 -14.77
N SER A 125 -4.80 0.48 -15.41
CA SER A 125 -4.67 1.91 -15.15
C SER A 125 -5.03 2.24 -13.70
N ASP A 126 -6.13 1.69 -13.20
CA ASP A 126 -6.58 1.86 -11.82
C ASP A 126 -5.57 1.30 -10.83
N CYS A 127 -5.02 0.11 -11.08
CA CYS A 127 -3.96 -0.46 -10.27
C CYS A 127 -2.71 0.42 -10.21
N LEU A 128 -2.28 0.99 -11.34
CA LEU A 128 -1.13 1.90 -11.38
C LEU A 128 -1.39 3.16 -10.55
N GLU A 129 -2.56 3.76 -10.68
CA GLU A 129 -2.97 4.92 -9.89
C GLU A 129 -3.04 4.62 -8.39
N LEU A 130 -3.62 3.48 -8.00
CA LEU A 130 -3.75 3.03 -6.62
C LEU A 130 -2.39 2.67 -5.99
N LEU A 131 -1.48 2.07 -6.76
CA LEU A 131 -0.10 1.81 -6.31
C LEU A 131 0.68 3.11 -6.12
N GLU A 132 0.53 4.09 -7.01
CA GLU A 132 1.12 5.41 -6.85
C GLU A 132 0.58 6.12 -5.61
N SER A 133 -0.74 6.11 -5.41
CA SER A 133 -1.39 6.63 -4.19
C SER A 133 -0.86 5.95 -2.92
N SER A 134 -0.65 4.63 -2.98
CA SER A 134 -0.06 3.89 -1.84
C SER A 134 1.37 4.33 -1.55
N LEU A 135 2.19 4.67 -2.55
CA LEU A 135 3.53 5.23 -2.33
C LEU A 135 3.49 6.58 -1.64
N ASP A 136 2.58 7.47 -2.06
CA ASP A 136 2.36 8.76 -1.42
C ASP A 136 1.95 8.57 0.05
N GLN A 137 1.02 7.66 0.32
CA GLN A 137 0.56 7.33 1.67
C GLN A 137 1.67 6.75 2.55
N LEU A 138 2.50 5.86 2.02
CA LEU A 138 3.66 5.30 2.74
C LEU A 138 4.70 6.36 3.04
N HIS A 139 4.90 7.33 2.14
CA HIS A 139 5.77 8.48 2.40
C HIS A 139 5.24 9.35 3.55
N LEU A 140 3.94 9.62 3.58
CA LEU A 140 3.29 10.33 4.69
C LEU A 140 3.40 9.54 6.00
N ALA A 141 3.19 8.22 5.97
CA ALA A 141 3.31 7.35 7.13
C ALA A 141 4.73 7.44 7.76
N VAL A 142 5.79 7.47 6.95
CA VAL A 142 7.17 7.67 7.44
C VAL A 142 7.34 9.04 8.10
N LYS A 143 6.71 10.08 7.55
CA LYS A 143 6.72 11.43 8.14
C LYS A 143 6.02 11.45 9.50
N ASP A 144 4.88 10.78 9.63
CA ASP A 144 4.11 10.73 10.87
C ASP A 144 4.79 9.87 11.94
N LEU A 145 5.45 8.76 11.55
CA LEU A 145 6.25 7.93 12.44
C LEU A 145 7.39 8.71 13.13
N ARG A 146 7.92 9.75 12.51
CA ARG A 146 8.91 10.66 13.11
C ARG A 146 8.31 11.65 14.10
N ARG A 147 6.99 11.81 14.10
CA ARG A 147 6.23 12.79 14.88
C ARG A 147 5.28 12.15 15.89
N THR A 148 5.50 10.89 16.26
CA THR A 148 4.60 10.06 17.08
C THR A 148 4.33 10.54 18.51
N SER A 149 4.83 11.69 18.91
CA SER A 149 4.55 12.28 20.23
C SER A 149 3.13 12.87 20.36
N SER A 150 2.33 12.92 19.29
CA SER A 150 0.97 13.45 19.27
C SER A 150 -0.06 12.37 18.98
N ALA A 151 -1.17 12.36 19.72
CA ALA A 151 -2.32 11.48 19.46
C ALA A 151 -2.91 11.69 18.05
N THR A 152 -2.92 12.93 17.55
CA THR A 152 -3.39 13.28 16.21
C THR A 152 -2.53 12.62 15.15
N CYS A 153 -1.19 12.72 15.23
CA CYS A 153 -0.29 12.07 14.27
C CYS A 153 -0.43 10.54 14.27
N HIS A 154 -0.70 9.94 15.45
CA HIS A 154 -0.94 8.50 15.51
C HIS A 154 -2.25 8.10 14.81
N SER A 155 -3.34 8.88 15.00
CA SER A 155 -4.62 8.66 14.33
C SER A 155 -4.48 8.80 12.80
N GLU A 156 -3.76 9.83 12.35
CA GLU A 156 -3.44 10.05 10.93
C GLU A 156 -2.65 8.87 10.35
N LEU A 157 -1.62 8.39 11.04
CA LEU A 157 -0.83 7.23 10.64
C LEU A 157 -1.70 5.99 10.41
N ILE A 158 -2.60 5.68 11.37
CA ILE A 158 -3.51 4.54 11.28
C ILE A 158 -4.45 4.69 10.07
N THR A 159 -4.98 5.89 9.84
CA THR A 159 -5.86 6.21 8.71
C THR A 159 -5.14 6.04 7.38
N ILE A 160 -3.94 6.61 7.23
CA ILE A 160 -3.12 6.53 6.02
C ILE A 160 -2.76 5.07 5.69
N LEU A 161 -2.35 4.28 6.69
CA LEU A 161 -2.03 2.86 6.49
C LEU A 161 -3.27 2.04 6.10
N SER A 162 -4.43 2.37 6.67
CA SER A 162 -5.69 1.73 6.30
C SER A 162 -6.10 2.06 4.87
N ALA A 163 -5.93 3.30 4.43
CA ALA A 163 -6.15 3.72 3.05
C ALA A 163 -5.23 2.98 2.07
N ALA A 164 -3.93 2.84 2.40
CA ALA A 164 -2.99 2.06 1.59
C ALA A 164 -3.40 0.59 1.47
N ILE A 165 -3.97 -0.01 2.52
CA ILE A 165 -4.54 -1.37 2.48
C ILE A 165 -5.74 -1.43 1.52
N THR A 166 -6.65 -0.47 1.60
CA THR A 166 -7.83 -0.40 0.73
C THR A 166 -7.46 -0.29 -0.74
N ASN A 167 -6.43 0.48 -1.08
CA ASN A 167 -5.93 0.59 -2.46
C ASN A 167 -5.56 -0.77 -3.05
N GLN A 168 -5.00 -1.70 -2.27
CA GLN A 168 -4.64 -3.03 -2.74
C GLN A 168 -5.89 -3.86 -3.10
N TYR A 169 -6.94 -3.79 -2.28
CA TYR A 169 -8.21 -4.46 -2.59
C TYR A 169 -8.87 -3.87 -3.83
N THR A 170 -8.93 -2.55 -3.94
CA THR A 170 -9.53 -1.85 -5.07
C THR A 170 -8.81 -2.19 -6.38
N CYS A 171 -7.48 -2.31 -6.37
CA CYS A 171 -6.70 -2.77 -7.53
C CYS A 171 -7.15 -4.18 -7.98
N LEU A 172 -7.26 -5.13 -7.06
CA LEU A 172 -7.70 -6.50 -7.39
C LEU A 172 -9.16 -6.57 -7.83
N ASP A 173 -10.01 -5.74 -7.23
CA ASP A 173 -11.44 -5.67 -7.54
C ASP A 173 -11.67 -5.21 -9.00
N GLY A 174 -10.82 -4.33 -9.52
CA GLY A 174 -10.85 -3.93 -10.92
C GLY A 174 -10.73 -5.09 -11.90
N PHE A 175 -10.16 -6.23 -11.49
CA PHE A 175 -10.04 -7.45 -12.31
C PHE A 175 -11.14 -8.48 -12.04
N ALA A 176 -12.12 -8.21 -11.16
CA ALA A 176 -13.12 -9.20 -10.75
C ALA A 176 -13.99 -9.67 -11.93
N PHE A 177 -14.26 -8.80 -12.88
CA PHE A 177 -15.13 -9.05 -14.03
C PHE A 177 -14.38 -9.17 -15.37
N VAL A 178 -13.05 -9.18 -15.32
CA VAL A 178 -12.20 -9.35 -16.50
C VAL A 178 -12.24 -10.81 -16.94
N THR A 179 -12.91 -11.08 -18.07
CA THR A 179 -12.97 -12.40 -18.70
C THR A 179 -11.86 -12.53 -19.76
N GLY A 180 -11.33 -13.74 -19.96
CA GLY A 180 -10.45 -14.05 -21.11
C GLY A 180 -8.93 -14.01 -20.85
N HIS A 181 -8.42 -13.30 -19.86
CA HIS A 181 -6.98 -13.28 -19.50
C HIS A 181 -6.77 -13.50 -18.00
N ILE A 182 -7.18 -14.66 -17.51
CA ILE A 182 -6.97 -15.13 -16.12
C ILE A 182 -5.50 -14.95 -15.67
N HIS A 183 -4.55 -15.02 -16.61
CA HIS A 183 -3.13 -14.90 -16.33
C HIS A 183 -2.71 -13.51 -15.78
N ILE A 184 -3.29 -12.41 -16.27
CA ILE A 184 -2.91 -11.06 -15.82
C ILE A 184 -3.34 -10.86 -14.36
N ARG A 185 -4.59 -11.16 -14.04
CA ARG A 185 -5.09 -11.09 -12.67
C ARG A 185 -4.24 -11.94 -11.73
N HIS A 186 -4.01 -13.21 -12.08
CA HIS A 186 -3.26 -14.14 -11.24
C HIS A 186 -1.81 -13.69 -10.99
N PHE A 187 -1.19 -13.12 -12.04
CA PHE A 187 0.15 -12.56 -11.93
C PHE A 187 0.20 -11.35 -10.99
N ILE A 188 -0.75 -10.42 -11.13
CA ILE A 188 -0.81 -9.20 -10.30
C ILE A 188 -1.22 -9.54 -8.87
N GLU A 189 -2.15 -10.47 -8.67
CA GLU A 189 -2.68 -10.88 -7.37
C GLU A 189 -1.58 -11.29 -6.39
N ALA A 190 -0.60 -12.07 -6.84
CA ALA A 190 0.49 -12.52 -5.98
C ALA A 190 1.29 -11.35 -5.37
N TYR A 191 1.58 -10.32 -6.18
CA TYR A 191 2.30 -9.12 -5.73
C TYR A 191 1.44 -8.23 -4.84
N ILE A 192 0.18 -7.99 -5.23
CA ILE A 192 -0.75 -7.15 -4.46
C ILE A 192 -1.05 -7.77 -3.09
N VAL A 193 -1.31 -9.07 -3.04
CA VAL A 193 -1.53 -9.78 -1.77
C VAL A 193 -0.29 -9.73 -0.87
N HIS A 194 0.92 -9.80 -1.45
CA HIS A 194 2.15 -9.63 -0.67
C HIS A 194 2.23 -8.23 -0.03
N ILE A 195 1.98 -7.18 -0.81
CA ILE A 195 1.95 -5.79 -0.31
C ILE A 195 0.88 -5.63 0.78
N TYR A 196 -0.33 -6.13 0.54
CA TYR A 196 -1.42 -6.13 1.51
C TYR A 196 -1.01 -6.75 2.86
N ARG A 197 -0.34 -7.91 2.82
CA ARG A 197 0.12 -8.60 4.03
C ARG A 197 1.19 -7.81 4.78
N LEU A 198 2.11 -7.16 4.07
CA LEU A 198 3.09 -6.25 4.66
C LEU A 198 2.42 -5.06 5.34
N LEU A 199 1.49 -4.40 4.66
CA LEU A 199 0.71 -3.27 5.19
C LEU A 199 -0.11 -3.65 6.42
N SER A 200 -0.74 -4.83 6.41
CA SER A 200 -1.49 -5.37 7.54
C SER A 200 -0.60 -5.53 8.78
N ASN A 201 0.62 -6.07 8.60
CA ASN A 201 1.59 -6.21 9.68
C ASN A 201 2.09 -4.85 10.18
N VAL A 202 2.37 -3.90 9.27
CA VAL A 202 2.74 -2.52 9.61
C VAL A 202 1.65 -1.86 10.44
N LEU A 203 0.39 -1.96 10.03
CA LEU A 203 -0.75 -1.40 10.76
C LEU A 203 -0.89 -2.00 12.16
N ALA A 204 -0.74 -3.32 12.29
CA ALA A 204 -0.80 -4.00 13.58
C ALA A 204 0.34 -3.59 14.53
N MET A 205 1.55 -3.39 14.00
CA MET A 205 2.68 -2.89 14.78
C MET A 205 2.50 -1.41 15.16
N SER A 206 1.96 -0.58 14.27
CA SER A 206 1.71 0.85 14.52
C SER A 206 0.73 1.07 15.66
N LYS A 207 -0.29 0.21 15.82
CA LYS A 207 -1.24 0.24 16.94
C LYS A 207 -0.57 0.00 18.31
N LYS A 208 0.65 -0.52 18.36
CA LYS A 208 1.40 -0.74 19.61
C LYS A 208 2.25 0.46 20.02
N ILE A 209 2.32 1.51 19.22
CA ILE A 209 3.04 2.73 19.56
C ILE A 209 2.29 3.38 20.74
N PRO A 210 2.98 3.63 21.88
CA PRO A 210 2.37 4.30 23.02
C PRO A 210 1.91 5.71 22.59
N VAL A 211 0.64 6.01 22.80
CA VAL A 211 0.08 7.34 22.55
C VAL A 211 -0.09 8.03 23.89
N PRO A 212 0.44 9.25 24.07
CA PRO A 212 0.16 10.02 25.27
C PRO A 212 -1.36 10.23 25.39
N PRO A 213 -1.91 10.21 26.61
CA PRO A 213 -3.32 10.55 26.81
C PRO A 213 -3.55 11.93 26.16
N ALA A 214 -4.60 12.04 25.35
CA ALA A 214 -5.00 13.32 24.79
C ALA A 214 -5.25 14.27 25.95
N ASN A 215 -4.36 15.26 26.14
CA ASN A 215 -4.64 16.33 27.05
C ASN A 215 -5.93 16.97 26.54
N SER A 216 -6.95 17.02 27.40
CA SER A 216 -8.29 17.50 27.11
C SER A 216 -8.38 18.98 26.65
N ALA A 217 -7.24 19.62 26.37
CA ALA A 217 -7.10 20.95 25.81
C ALA A 217 -6.60 20.95 24.34
N GLY A 218 -6.33 19.79 23.72
CA GLY A 218 -5.98 19.71 22.31
C GLY A 218 -7.26 19.65 21.47
N GLU A 219 -7.40 20.56 20.56
CA GLU A 219 -8.45 20.68 19.56
C GLU A 219 -9.00 19.29 19.16
N VAL A 220 -10.08 18.88 19.77
CA VAL A 220 -11.05 17.99 19.14
C VAL A 220 -11.41 18.76 17.87
N PHE A 221 -10.99 18.25 16.72
CA PHE A 221 -11.58 18.68 15.45
C PHE A 221 -13.07 18.43 15.63
N ASP A 222 -13.76 19.47 16.03
CA ASP A 222 -15.21 19.41 16.26
C ASP A 222 -15.84 19.39 14.86
N ASP A 223 -15.95 18.17 14.30
CA ASP A 223 -16.72 17.94 13.09
C ASP A 223 -18.15 18.51 13.21
N ARG A 224 -18.64 18.67 14.44
CA ARG A 224 -19.88 19.38 14.70
C ARG A 224 -19.80 20.87 14.38
N LYS A 225 -18.62 21.51 14.50
CA LYS A 225 -18.43 22.89 14.03
C LYS A 225 -18.52 23.01 12.51
N LEU A 226 -18.09 22.00 11.77
CA LEU A 226 -18.30 21.90 10.33
C LEU A 226 -19.79 21.73 9.97
N LEU A 227 -20.54 20.98 10.79
CA LEU A 227 -21.97 20.76 10.63
C LEU A 227 -22.80 21.92 11.22
N GLN A 228 -22.25 22.74 12.14
CA GLN A 228 -22.93 23.89 12.76
C GLN A 228 -22.78 25.19 11.98
N THR A 229 -22.01 25.25 10.90
CA THR A 229 -22.13 26.33 9.91
C THR A 229 -23.47 26.17 9.18
N LYS A 230 -24.53 26.34 9.97
CA LYS A 230 -25.89 26.44 9.49
C LYS A 230 -26.01 27.73 8.72
N THR A 231 -26.45 27.59 7.54
CA THR A 231 -27.09 28.56 6.65
C THR A 231 -26.27 28.94 5.42
N PRO A 232 -26.98 29.02 4.29
CA PRO A 232 -26.45 29.55 3.04
C PRO A 232 -25.87 30.97 3.14
N GLY A 233 -26.01 31.66 4.28
CA GLY A 233 -25.59 33.05 4.48
C GLY A 233 -24.27 33.26 5.24
N GLY A 234 -23.59 32.23 5.74
CA GLY A 234 -22.39 32.38 6.58
C GLY A 234 -21.07 31.86 6.00
N LEU A 235 -21.12 31.07 4.95
CA LEU A 235 -19.94 30.51 4.30
C LEU A 235 -19.66 31.29 2.99
N THR A 236 -18.51 31.93 2.90
CA THR A 236 -18.05 32.53 1.64
C THR A 236 -17.59 31.41 0.71
N ALA A 237 -18.37 31.15 -0.33
CA ALA A 237 -17.98 30.20 -1.38
C ALA A 237 -16.91 30.82 -2.27
N ASN A 238 -15.90 29.99 -2.64
CA ASN A 238 -14.90 30.40 -3.63
C ASN A 238 -15.44 30.23 -5.05
N LEU A 239 -16.28 29.21 -5.27
CA LEU A 239 -17.00 28.99 -6.53
C LEU A 239 -18.43 28.59 -6.26
N VAL A 240 -19.32 28.95 -7.16
CA VAL A 240 -20.74 28.58 -7.15
C VAL A 240 -21.07 27.79 -8.39
N VAL A 241 -21.68 26.62 -8.21
CA VAL A 241 -22.24 25.79 -9.29
C VAL A 241 -23.74 25.95 -9.28
N ALA A 242 -24.32 26.29 -10.42
CA ALA A 242 -25.77 26.48 -10.58
C ALA A 242 -26.23 26.03 -11.97
N LYS A 243 -27.22 25.17 -12.04
CA LYS A 243 -27.79 24.64 -13.30
C LYS A 243 -28.40 25.69 -14.18
N ASP A 244 -28.94 26.74 -13.57
CA ASP A 244 -29.60 27.88 -14.25
C ASP A 244 -28.62 28.90 -14.80
N GLY A 245 -27.30 28.69 -14.67
CA GLY A 245 -26.25 29.59 -15.10
C GLY A 245 -26.02 30.81 -14.18
N SER A 246 -26.68 30.86 -13.03
CA SER A 246 -26.50 31.97 -12.03
C SER A 246 -25.22 31.79 -11.17
N GLY A 247 -24.45 30.73 -11.39
CA GLY A 247 -23.16 30.45 -10.74
C GLY A 247 -21.96 30.74 -11.65
N ASN A 248 -20.77 30.40 -11.15
CA ASN A 248 -19.53 30.45 -11.94
C ASN A 248 -19.49 29.31 -12.97
N PHE A 249 -20.11 28.17 -12.67
CA PHE A 249 -20.16 26.96 -13.50
C PHE A 249 -21.56 26.33 -13.45
N THR A 250 -21.88 25.54 -14.49
CA THR A 250 -23.13 24.78 -14.55
C THR A 250 -22.96 23.30 -14.19
N THR A 251 -21.71 22.83 -14.06
CA THR A 251 -21.35 21.48 -13.67
C THR A 251 -20.38 21.45 -12.48
N VAL A 252 -20.46 20.38 -11.67
CA VAL A 252 -19.54 20.19 -10.53
C VAL A 252 -18.14 19.86 -11.04
N THR A 253 -18.04 19.08 -12.11
CA THR A 253 -16.78 18.68 -12.74
C THR A 253 -15.96 19.91 -13.18
N GLU A 254 -16.58 20.92 -13.83
CA GLU A 254 -15.88 22.15 -14.21
C GLU A 254 -15.39 22.94 -12.98
N ALA A 255 -16.21 23.03 -11.93
CA ALA A 255 -15.82 23.70 -10.70
C ALA A 255 -14.64 22.98 -9.99
N VAL A 256 -14.61 21.66 -9.97
CA VAL A 256 -13.48 20.86 -9.46
C VAL A 256 -12.22 21.11 -10.30
N ALA A 257 -12.35 21.12 -11.62
CA ALA A 257 -11.22 21.40 -12.52
C ALA A 257 -10.61 22.78 -12.27
N ALA A 258 -11.46 23.80 -12.07
CA ALA A 258 -11.06 25.17 -11.78
C ALA A 258 -10.49 25.39 -10.38
N ALA A 259 -10.77 24.51 -9.41
CA ALA A 259 -10.23 24.62 -8.06
C ALA A 259 -8.69 24.50 -8.07
N PRO A 260 -7.99 25.21 -7.14
CA PRO A 260 -6.54 25.18 -7.08
C PRO A 260 -6.01 23.80 -6.70
N ASN A 261 -4.84 23.45 -7.25
CA ASN A 261 -4.09 22.27 -6.84
C ASN A 261 -3.30 22.56 -5.57
N ASN A 262 -3.20 21.58 -4.68
CA ASN A 262 -2.38 21.61 -3.45
C ASN A 262 -2.69 22.85 -2.58
N SER A 263 -3.97 23.21 -2.46
CA SER A 263 -4.38 24.36 -1.66
C SER A 263 -3.98 24.19 -0.19
N ALA A 264 -3.30 25.18 0.37
CA ALA A 264 -2.98 25.22 1.80
C ALA A 264 -4.19 25.58 2.68
N THR A 265 -5.24 26.15 2.09
CA THR A 265 -6.46 26.58 2.78
C THR A 265 -7.68 25.87 2.20
N ARG A 266 -8.76 25.83 2.99
CA ARG A 266 -10.02 25.25 2.53
C ARG A 266 -10.56 26.04 1.34
N PHE A 267 -10.93 25.33 0.28
CA PHE A 267 -11.55 25.87 -0.93
C PHE A 267 -13.00 25.37 -1.01
N VAL A 268 -13.93 26.29 -0.95
CA VAL A 268 -15.36 25.98 -0.84
C VAL A 268 -16.04 26.07 -2.21
N ILE A 269 -16.64 24.99 -2.66
CA ILE A 269 -17.50 24.92 -3.85
C ILE A 269 -18.95 24.80 -3.36
N TYR A 270 -19.75 25.84 -3.55
CA TYR A 270 -21.17 25.82 -3.25
C TYR A 270 -21.95 25.33 -4.47
N ILE A 271 -22.76 24.30 -4.28
CA ILE A 271 -23.55 23.66 -5.32
C ILE A 271 -25.02 23.91 -5.02
N LYS A 272 -25.64 24.80 -5.79
CA LYS A 272 -27.06 25.15 -5.63
C LYS A 272 -27.97 23.96 -5.84
N ALA A 273 -29.21 24.05 -5.34
CA ALA A 273 -30.25 23.07 -5.56
C ALA A 273 -30.39 22.72 -7.05
N GLY A 274 -30.49 21.42 -7.31
CA GLY A 274 -30.60 20.91 -8.68
C GLY A 274 -30.11 19.47 -8.81
N GLY A 275 -30.39 18.85 -9.96
CA GLY A 275 -29.91 17.53 -10.33
C GLY A 275 -28.70 17.63 -11.28
N TYR A 276 -27.55 17.12 -10.85
CA TYR A 276 -26.30 17.11 -11.59
C TYR A 276 -25.99 15.68 -12.03
N PHE A 277 -26.13 15.40 -13.32
CA PHE A 277 -25.94 14.05 -13.89
C PHE A 277 -24.53 13.94 -14.44
N GLU A 278 -23.58 13.61 -13.57
CA GLU A 278 -22.16 13.57 -13.89
C GLU A 278 -21.39 12.63 -12.97
N ASN A 279 -20.29 12.02 -13.47
CA ASN A 279 -19.29 11.39 -12.63
C ASN A 279 -18.22 12.42 -12.33
N VAL A 280 -18.12 12.84 -11.08
CA VAL A 280 -17.17 13.86 -10.63
C VAL A 280 -15.88 13.17 -10.17
N GLU A 281 -14.77 13.46 -10.85
CA GLU A 281 -13.45 12.94 -10.48
C GLU A 281 -12.66 14.05 -9.78
N VAL A 282 -12.24 13.78 -8.52
CA VAL A 282 -11.45 14.71 -7.70
C VAL A 282 -10.01 14.19 -7.65
N GLY A 283 -9.12 14.75 -8.47
CA GLY A 283 -7.72 14.33 -8.54
C GLY A 283 -7.00 14.51 -7.20
N LYS A 284 -6.00 13.66 -6.92
CA LYS A 284 -5.22 13.61 -5.66
C LYS A 284 -4.57 14.96 -5.26
N ASN A 285 -4.38 15.87 -6.20
CA ASN A 285 -3.84 17.21 -5.96
C ASN A 285 -4.92 18.26 -5.60
N LYS A 286 -6.20 17.90 -5.65
CA LYS A 286 -7.33 18.75 -5.26
C LYS A 286 -7.61 18.63 -3.75
N ILE A 287 -6.61 18.95 -2.93
CA ILE A 287 -6.72 18.86 -1.47
C ILE A 287 -7.47 20.07 -0.88
N ASN A 288 -8.01 19.88 0.31
CA ASN A 288 -8.77 20.90 1.06
C ASN A 288 -10.03 21.41 0.34
N LEU A 289 -10.62 20.63 -0.57
CA LEU A 289 -11.93 20.95 -1.15
C LEU A 289 -13.06 20.70 -0.15
N MET A 290 -14.02 21.58 -0.15
CA MET A 290 -15.28 21.46 0.59
C MET A 290 -16.46 21.67 -0.34
N PHE A 291 -17.30 20.65 -0.49
CA PHE A 291 -18.56 20.76 -1.20
C PHE A 291 -19.68 21.12 -0.22
N VAL A 292 -20.47 22.12 -0.57
CA VAL A 292 -21.64 22.56 0.22
C VAL A 292 -22.83 22.62 -0.72
N GLY A 293 -23.89 21.92 -0.38
CA GLY A 293 -25.17 21.93 -1.10
C GLY A 293 -26.28 22.58 -0.29
N ASP A 294 -27.43 22.82 -0.90
CA ASP A 294 -28.63 23.37 -0.25
C ASP A 294 -29.33 22.39 0.71
N GLY A 295 -28.92 21.10 0.66
CA GLY A 295 -29.44 20.10 1.58
C GLY A 295 -29.74 18.77 0.90
N ILE A 296 -30.09 17.78 1.73
CA ILE A 296 -30.45 16.41 1.29
C ILE A 296 -31.70 16.50 0.39
N GLY A 297 -31.61 15.92 -0.81
CA GLY A 297 -32.69 15.94 -1.79
C GLY A 297 -32.86 17.27 -2.55
N GLN A 298 -32.19 18.35 -2.13
CA GLN A 298 -32.16 19.63 -2.84
C GLN A 298 -30.99 19.65 -3.86
N THR A 299 -29.79 19.40 -3.41
CA THR A 299 -28.63 19.26 -4.27
C THR A 299 -28.35 17.76 -4.47
N VAL A 300 -28.47 17.25 -5.69
CA VAL A 300 -28.34 15.83 -5.98
C VAL A 300 -27.35 15.62 -7.11
N ILE A 301 -26.24 14.94 -6.85
CA ILE A 301 -25.30 14.47 -7.87
C ILE A 301 -25.62 13.00 -8.16
N LYS A 302 -25.79 12.64 -9.43
CA LYS A 302 -26.15 11.29 -9.89
C LYS A 302 -25.24 10.85 -11.04
N ALA A 303 -24.91 9.59 -11.08
CA ALA A 303 -24.23 8.95 -12.20
C ALA A 303 -24.72 7.52 -12.37
N SER A 304 -24.47 6.92 -13.54
CA SER A 304 -24.94 5.58 -13.90
C SER A 304 -23.84 4.63 -14.35
N ARG A 305 -22.58 5.05 -14.33
CA ARG A 305 -21.47 4.14 -14.68
C ARG A 305 -21.51 2.89 -13.81
N ASN A 306 -21.35 1.73 -14.41
CA ASN A 306 -21.36 0.44 -13.72
C ASN A 306 -20.48 -0.57 -14.48
N VAL A 307 -20.23 -1.73 -13.88
CA VAL A 307 -19.34 -2.76 -14.44
C VAL A 307 -19.93 -3.40 -15.70
N VAL A 308 -21.27 -3.53 -15.77
CA VAL A 308 -21.94 -4.12 -16.94
C VAL A 308 -21.73 -3.24 -18.20
N ASP A 309 -21.65 -1.93 -18.02
CA ASP A 309 -21.36 -0.97 -19.09
C ASP A 309 -19.86 -0.83 -19.41
N GLY A 310 -19.00 -1.70 -18.83
CA GLY A 310 -17.57 -1.77 -19.12
C GLY A 310 -16.69 -0.85 -18.28
N TRP A 311 -17.18 -0.37 -17.12
CA TRP A 311 -16.38 0.38 -16.16
C TRP A 311 -15.86 -0.53 -15.04
N THR A 312 -14.72 -0.17 -14.44
CA THR A 312 -14.30 -0.80 -13.18
C THR A 312 -15.12 -0.26 -12.02
N THR A 313 -15.18 -1.00 -10.90
CA THR A 313 -15.81 -0.53 -9.67
C THR A 313 -15.25 0.83 -9.25
N PHE A 314 -13.94 1.01 -9.33
CA PHE A 314 -13.24 2.26 -9.00
C PHE A 314 -13.73 3.45 -9.86
N ARG A 315 -13.87 3.26 -11.18
CA ARG A 315 -14.31 4.33 -12.11
C ARG A 315 -15.83 4.50 -12.21
N SER A 316 -16.60 3.67 -11.53
CA SER A 316 -18.06 3.77 -11.49
C SER A 316 -18.59 4.67 -10.36
N ALA A 317 -17.71 5.17 -9.49
CA ALA A 317 -18.09 6.11 -8.44
C ALA A 317 -18.79 7.36 -9.02
N THR A 318 -19.84 7.82 -8.34
CA THR A 318 -20.50 9.10 -8.69
C THR A 318 -19.60 10.29 -8.39
N VAL A 319 -18.90 10.25 -7.26
CA VAL A 319 -17.86 11.20 -6.85
C VAL A 319 -16.67 10.36 -6.37
N GLY A 320 -15.50 10.55 -6.95
CA GLY A 320 -14.29 9.78 -6.64
C GLY A 320 -13.02 10.60 -6.68
#